data_eb4815f2479d4bc5e4574edb8130221c
#
_entry.id   eb4815f2479d4bc5e4574edb8130221c
#
_cell.length_a   1.000
_cell.length_b   1.000
_cell.length_c   1.000
_cell.angle_alpha   90.00
_cell.angle_beta   90.00
_cell.angle_gamma   90.00
#
_symmetry.space_group_name_H-M   'P 1'
#
loop_
_entity.id
_entity.type
_entity.pdbx_description
1 polymer ?
#
loop_
_entity_poly.entity_id
_entity_poly.type
_entity_poly.pdbx_seq_one_letter_code
_entity_poly.pdbx_strand_id
1 'polypeptide(L)'
;MNLKELALRLGLSPTTVSRALNGYPEVNETTRARVMAAAKRHNYRPNTRAIRLATGRAMAVGHVIPLATRHEIVNPVFADFIAGAGETYSRNDYDMVLSVVSDADEETTYRTLRSKGNVDGVILHAPRLDDPRIPLLREIGLPFVVHGRSTGSATPYAWVDVNNRRAFQRATEFLLDLGHRRIALVNGLEFMDFAIRRRTGYLDALAARGIAPDPALMTSEEMTEISGHRIGARMLAQPDPPTAFLASSMISGMGVRRAIEERGLVMGRDVSVIIHDDDLSYMKNGEDVPIYTATRSSVREAGRIAAEMLLGLIAAPGQEPPHRLLEADLIIGQSTGPAPTGPAPR
;
A
#
# COMPACT_ATOMS: atom_id res chain seq x y z
N MET A 1 -37.75 5.30 -6.87
CA MET A 1 -38.74 4.26 -6.51
C MET A 1 -38.28 3.56 -5.25
N ASN A 2 -39.19 3.23 -4.32
CA ASN A 2 -38.88 2.50 -3.10
C ASN A 2 -39.38 1.04 -3.14
N LEU A 3 -38.99 0.21 -2.14
CA LEU A 3 -39.35 -1.21 -2.09
C LEU A 3 -40.87 -1.46 -2.18
N LYS A 4 -41.67 -0.63 -1.50
CA LYS A 4 -43.14 -0.76 -1.50
C LYS A 4 -43.74 -0.49 -2.89
N GLU A 5 -43.23 0.51 -3.60
CA GLU A 5 -43.67 0.83 -4.96
C GLU A 5 -43.30 -0.27 -5.94
N LEU A 6 -42.08 -0.88 -5.81
CA LEU A 6 -41.67 -2.00 -6.64
C LEU A 6 -42.54 -3.23 -6.39
N ALA A 7 -42.85 -3.51 -5.10
CA ALA A 7 -43.71 -4.61 -4.71
C ALA A 7 -45.13 -4.44 -5.27
N LEU A 8 -45.68 -3.25 -5.17
CA LEU A 8 -47.03 -2.93 -5.69
C LEU A 8 -47.11 -3.17 -7.22
N ARG A 9 -46.07 -2.71 -7.97
CA ARG A 9 -45.99 -2.92 -9.44
C ARG A 9 -45.90 -4.38 -9.85
N LEU A 10 -45.29 -5.20 -9.00
CA LEU A 10 -45.13 -6.63 -9.25
C LEU A 10 -46.31 -7.48 -8.73
N GLY A 11 -47.24 -6.89 -7.97
CA GLY A 11 -48.31 -7.63 -7.31
C GLY A 11 -47.78 -8.58 -6.23
N LEU A 12 -46.64 -8.23 -5.59
CA LEU A 12 -45.98 -9.03 -4.57
C LEU A 12 -45.95 -8.29 -3.24
N SER A 13 -45.76 -9.04 -2.14
CA SER A 13 -45.50 -8.40 -0.84
C SER A 13 -44.10 -7.77 -0.82
N PRO A 14 -43.89 -6.64 -0.08
CA PRO A 14 -42.55 -6.07 0.11
C PRO A 14 -41.54 -7.08 0.67
N THR A 15 -41.99 -8.00 1.52
CA THR A 15 -41.13 -9.08 2.07
C THR A 15 -40.71 -10.06 0.98
N THR A 16 -41.60 -10.46 0.07
CA THR A 16 -41.28 -11.35 -1.05
C THR A 16 -40.28 -10.69 -1.99
N VAL A 17 -40.46 -9.40 -2.34
CA VAL A 17 -39.54 -8.66 -3.17
C VAL A 17 -38.18 -8.52 -2.50
N SER A 18 -38.11 -8.20 -1.20
CA SER A 18 -36.87 -8.12 -0.44
C SER A 18 -36.14 -9.45 -0.41
N ARG A 19 -36.81 -10.57 -0.14
CA ARG A 19 -36.23 -11.92 -0.14
C ARG A 19 -35.73 -12.33 -1.53
N ALA A 20 -36.48 -12.00 -2.59
CA ALA A 20 -36.06 -12.27 -3.97
C ALA A 20 -34.76 -11.53 -4.32
N LEU A 21 -34.65 -10.24 -3.96
CA LEU A 21 -33.46 -9.41 -4.19
C LEU A 21 -32.23 -9.89 -3.39
N ASN A 22 -32.45 -10.44 -2.20
CA ASN A 22 -31.38 -10.95 -1.33
C ASN A 22 -31.07 -12.45 -1.55
N GLY A 23 -31.64 -13.10 -2.57
CA GLY A 23 -31.31 -14.47 -2.95
C GLY A 23 -31.82 -15.57 -2.00
N TYR A 24 -32.81 -15.28 -1.14
CA TYR A 24 -33.33 -16.25 -0.20
C TYR A 24 -33.93 -17.49 -0.91
N PRO A 25 -33.63 -18.71 -0.47
CA PRO A 25 -34.00 -19.95 -1.14
C PRO A 25 -35.53 -20.20 -1.18
N GLU A 26 -36.29 -19.59 -0.27
CA GLU A 26 -37.77 -19.71 -0.23
C GLU A 26 -38.48 -19.02 -1.41
N VAL A 27 -37.77 -18.17 -2.16
CA VAL A 27 -38.32 -17.51 -3.36
C VAL A 27 -37.94 -18.31 -4.58
N ASN A 28 -38.95 -18.80 -5.31
CA ASN A 28 -38.74 -19.57 -6.52
C ASN A 28 -38.01 -18.73 -7.60
N GLU A 29 -37.26 -19.42 -8.48
CA GLU A 29 -36.40 -18.78 -9.48
C GLU A 29 -37.15 -17.87 -10.46
N THR A 30 -38.38 -18.25 -10.85
CA THR A 30 -39.23 -17.45 -11.75
C THR A 30 -39.59 -16.11 -11.10
N THR A 31 -39.99 -16.13 -9.83
CA THR A 31 -40.30 -14.88 -9.07
C THR A 31 -39.04 -14.05 -8.88
N ARG A 32 -37.91 -14.68 -8.57
CA ARG A 32 -36.63 -14.00 -8.42
C ARG A 32 -36.21 -13.29 -9.72
N ALA A 33 -36.24 -13.97 -10.84
CA ALA A 33 -35.93 -13.40 -12.15
C ALA A 33 -36.84 -12.21 -12.49
N ARG A 34 -38.14 -12.32 -12.20
CA ARG A 34 -39.14 -11.27 -12.42
C ARG A 34 -38.85 -10.02 -11.57
N VAL A 35 -38.48 -10.22 -10.31
CA VAL A 35 -38.14 -9.12 -9.36
C VAL A 35 -36.84 -8.46 -9.81
N MET A 36 -35.78 -9.23 -10.14
CA MET A 36 -34.49 -8.70 -10.61
C MET A 36 -34.63 -7.90 -11.91
N ALA A 37 -35.42 -8.39 -12.87
CA ALA A 37 -35.69 -7.67 -14.11
C ALA A 37 -36.44 -6.34 -13.88
N ALA A 38 -37.41 -6.34 -12.97
CA ALA A 38 -38.13 -5.13 -12.62
C ALA A 38 -37.24 -4.12 -11.86
N ALA A 39 -36.43 -4.58 -10.90
CA ALA A 39 -35.47 -3.75 -10.19
C ALA A 39 -34.49 -3.06 -11.17
N LYS A 40 -33.94 -3.81 -12.14
CA LYS A 40 -33.07 -3.28 -13.19
C LYS A 40 -33.80 -2.26 -14.08
N ARG A 41 -35.00 -2.58 -14.55
CA ARG A 41 -35.82 -1.71 -15.42
C ARG A 41 -36.16 -0.37 -14.76
N HIS A 42 -36.38 -0.38 -13.46
CA HIS A 42 -36.79 0.80 -12.71
C HIS A 42 -35.65 1.45 -11.93
N ASN A 43 -34.40 1.04 -12.19
CA ASN A 43 -33.19 1.50 -11.47
C ASN A 43 -33.39 1.48 -9.94
N TYR A 44 -34.08 0.45 -9.46
CA TYR A 44 -34.28 0.27 -8.02
C TYR A 44 -33.04 -0.41 -7.43
N ARG A 45 -32.47 0.22 -6.42
CA ARG A 45 -31.45 -0.40 -5.56
C ARG A 45 -32.04 -0.53 -4.14
N PRO A 46 -31.84 -1.67 -3.47
CA PRO A 46 -32.21 -1.82 -2.08
C PRO A 46 -31.58 -0.71 -1.23
N ASN A 47 -32.32 -0.20 -0.27
CA ASN A 47 -31.80 0.79 0.68
C ASN A 47 -30.72 0.11 1.55
N THR A 48 -29.50 0.66 1.54
CA THR A 48 -28.37 0.13 2.33
C THR A 48 -28.70 0.02 3.81
N ARG A 49 -29.52 0.93 4.37
CA ARG A 49 -30.03 0.82 5.75
C ARG A 49 -30.91 -0.41 5.97
N ALA A 50 -31.72 -0.77 4.97
CA ALA A 50 -32.57 -1.96 5.06
C ALA A 50 -31.75 -3.25 4.93
N ILE A 51 -30.70 -3.24 4.09
CA ILE A 51 -29.74 -4.36 3.99
C ILE A 51 -29.00 -4.52 5.32
N ARG A 52 -28.51 -3.42 5.91
CA ARG A 52 -27.87 -3.43 7.25
C ARG A 52 -28.76 -4.06 8.33
N LEU A 53 -30.03 -3.66 8.38
CA LEU A 53 -31.02 -4.23 9.33
C LEU A 53 -31.27 -5.72 9.09
N ALA A 54 -31.26 -6.17 7.84
CA ALA A 54 -31.55 -7.56 7.49
C ALA A 54 -30.35 -8.50 7.65
N THR A 55 -29.15 -8.00 7.37
CA THR A 55 -27.91 -8.81 7.34
C THR A 55 -26.99 -8.57 8.54
N GLY A 56 -27.19 -7.48 9.29
CA GLY A 56 -26.27 -7.01 10.32
C GLY A 56 -24.94 -6.48 9.77
N ARG A 57 -24.81 -6.33 8.45
CA ARG A 57 -23.56 -5.87 7.78
C ARG A 57 -23.69 -4.42 7.31
N ALA A 58 -22.58 -3.68 7.46
CA ALA A 58 -22.45 -2.32 6.97
C ALA A 58 -22.36 -2.24 5.44
N MET A 59 -21.86 -3.29 4.79
CA MET A 59 -21.45 -3.33 3.39
C MET A 59 -20.45 -2.19 3.10
N ALA A 60 -19.52 -1.96 4.01
CA ALA A 60 -18.50 -0.93 3.91
C ALA A 60 -17.20 -1.38 4.57
N VAL A 61 -16.07 -0.97 3.96
CA VAL A 61 -14.72 -1.18 4.50
C VAL A 61 -14.11 0.17 4.88
N GLY A 62 -13.48 0.22 6.05
CA GLY A 62 -12.83 1.43 6.57
C GLY A 62 -11.34 1.50 6.21
N HIS A 63 -10.88 2.70 5.88
CA HIS A 63 -9.46 3.07 5.80
C HIS A 63 -9.25 4.26 6.73
N VAL A 64 -8.41 4.08 7.75
CA VAL A 64 -8.08 5.14 8.72
C VAL A 64 -6.69 5.64 8.41
N ILE A 65 -6.56 6.94 8.13
CA ILE A 65 -5.32 7.59 7.70
C ILE A 65 -4.92 8.60 8.77
N PRO A 66 -3.78 8.37 9.46
CA PRO A 66 -3.27 9.32 10.44
C PRO A 66 -2.69 10.57 9.78
N LEU A 67 -2.94 11.74 10.37
CA LEU A 67 -2.44 13.04 9.89
C LEU A 67 -0.94 13.26 10.12
N ALA A 68 -0.29 12.47 10.98
CA ALA A 68 1.15 12.59 11.22
C ALA A 68 1.99 12.30 9.96
N THR A 69 1.45 11.51 9.05
CA THR A 69 1.96 11.36 7.69
C THR A 69 1.28 12.40 6.79
N ARG A 70 1.75 13.65 6.86
CA ARG A 70 1.12 14.81 6.19
C ARG A 70 0.82 14.60 4.70
N HIS A 71 1.53 13.70 4.06
CA HIS A 71 1.44 13.47 2.62
C HIS A 71 0.74 12.13 2.26
N GLU A 72 0.30 11.32 3.23
CA GLU A 72 -0.26 9.98 2.94
C GLU A 72 -1.46 10.04 1.98
N ILE A 73 -2.38 10.97 2.21
CA ILE A 73 -3.58 11.12 1.35
C ILE A 73 -3.24 11.55 -0.08
N VAL A 74 -2.20 12.38 -0.24
CA VAL A 74 -1.75 12.85 -1.56
C VAL A 74 -0.65 11.97 -2.15
N ASN A 75 -0.24 10.93 -1.42
CA ASN A 75 0.77 9.99 -1.87
C ASN A 75 0.19 9.10 -2.99
N PRO A 76 0.74 9.11 -4.20
CA PRO A 76 0.25 8.29 -5.30
C PRO A 76 0.32 6.77 -5.02
N VAL A 77 1.20 6.32 -4.13
CA VAL A 77 1.26 4.91 -3.67
C VAL A 77 -0.04 4.54 -2.97
N PHE A 78 -0.52 5.40 -2.05
CA PHE A 78 -1.80 5.20 -1.37
C PHE A 78 -2.98 5.24 -2.36
N ALA A 79 -2.97 6.18 -3.31
CA ALA A 79 -4.01 6.30 -4.31
C ALA A 79 -4.14 5.03 -5.19
N ASP A 80 -3.03 4.45 -5.64
CA ASP A 80 -3.05 3.21 -6.42
C ASP A 80 -3.45 1.98 -5.57
N PHE A 81 -3.05 1.92 -4.31
CA PHE A 81 -3.55 0.89 -3.38
C PHE A 81 -5.08 0.96 -3.28
N ILE A 82 -5.62 2.16 -3.02
CA ILE A 82 -7.07 2.40 -2.92
C ILE A 82 -7.79 2.05 -4.23
N ALA A 83 -7.18 2.34 -5.37
CA ALA A 83 -7.77 1.98 -6.67
C ALA A 83 -7.88 0.45 -6.81
N GLY A 84 -6.84 -0.30 -6.46
CA GLY A 84 -6.87 -1.77 -6.48
C GLY A 84 -7.87 -2.38 -5.51
N ALA A 85 -7.93 -1.87 -4.29
CA ALA A 85 -8.90 -2.29 -3.29
C ALA A 85 -10.34 -1.96 -3.71
N GLY A 86 -10.57 -0.76 -4.25
CA GLY A 86 -11.86 -0.26 -4.70
C GLY A 86 -12.47 -1.09 -5.84
N GLU A 87 -11.66 -1.63 -6.74
CA GLU A 87 -12.11 -2.57 -7.76
C GLU A 87 -12.74 -3.84 -7.14
N THR A 88 -12.13 -4.35 -6.08
CA THR A 88 -12.65 -5.52 -5.35
C THR A 88 -13.90 -5.17 -4.54
N TYR A 89 -13.91 -4.01 -3.87
CA TYR A 89 -15.09 -3.55 -3.14
C TYR A 89 -16.29 -3.36 -4.05
N SER A 90 -16.12 -2.66 -5.17
CA SER A 90 -17.18 -2.41 -6.15
C SER A 90 -17.78 -3.70 -6.72
N ARG A 91 -16.96 -4.71 -7.00
CA ARG A 91 -17.43 -6.02 -7.48
C ARG A 91 -18.25 -6.81 -6.45
N ASN A 92 -18.10 -6.47 -5.17
CA ASN A 92 -18.76 -7.14 -4.05
C ASN A 92 -19.82 -6.25 -3.37
N ASP A 93 -20.23 -5.14 -4.00
CA ASP A 93 -21.20 -4.17 -3.48
C ASP A 93 -20.83 -3.57 -2.10
N TYR A 94 -19.51 -3.41 -1.84
CA TYR A 94 -18.98 -2.75 -0.67
C TYR A 94 -18.63 -1.28 -0.96
N ASP A 95 -19.01 -0.40 -0.06
CA ASP A 95 -18.57 1.00 -0.05
C ASP A 95 -17.21 1.12 0.66
N MET A 96 -16.48 2.20 0.36
CA MET A 96 -15.26 2.58 1.07
C MET A 96 -15.52 3.77 1.97
N VAL A 97 -15.10 3.67 3.22
CA VAL A 97 -15.15 4.76 4.21
C VAL A 97 -13.73 5.20 4.52
N LEU A 98 -13.39 6.42 4.14
CA LEU A 98 -12.09 7.03 4.43
C LEU A 98 -12.23 7.94 5.65
N SER A 99 -11.45 7.69 6.70
CA SER A 99 -11.38 8.51 7.91
C SER A 99 -9.98 9.08 8.06
N VAL A 100 -9.89 10.41 8.03
CA VAL A 100 -8.63 11.13 8.26
C VAL A 100 -8.62 11.66 9.68
N VAL A 101 -7.64 11.26 10.46
CA VAL A 101 -7.64 11.48 11.92
C VAL A 101 -6.27 11.91 12.42
N SER A 102 -6.22 12.60 13.56
CA SER A 102 -4.96 12.80 14.28
C SER A 102 -4.47 11.46 14.85
N ASP A 103 -3.18 11.32 15.09
CA ASP A 103 -2.62 10.09 15.68
C ASP A 103 -3.21 9.79 17.06
N ALA A 104 -3.56 10.83 17.82
CA ALA A 104 -4.19 10.71 19.14
C ALA A 104 -5.64 10.14 19.04
N ASP A 105 -6.28 10.31 17.89
CA ASP A 105 -7.68 9.93 17.67
C ASP A 105 -7.84 8.57 16.97
N GLU A 106 -6.76 7.91 16.55
CA GLU A 106 -6.82 6.65 15.81
C GLU A 106 -7.58 5.57 16.60
N GLU A 107 -7.23 5.32 17.86
CA GLU A 107 -7.90 4.32 18.69
C GLU A 107 -9.39 4.62 18.85
N THR A 108 -9.72 5.86 19.19
CA THR A 108 -11.12 6.32 19.34
C THR A 108 -11.90 6.13 18.04
N THR A 109 -11.25 6.36 16.91
CA THR A 109 -11.87 6.18 15.59
C THR A 109 -12.20 4.71 15.33
N TYR A 110 -11.26 3.78 15.56
CA TYR A 110 -11.53 2.34 15.39
C TYR A 110 -12.68 1.86 16.32
N ARG A 111 -12.66 2.26 17.58
CA ARG A 111 -13.75 1.95 18.54
C ARG A 111 -15.09 2.53 18.07
N THR A 112 -15.09 3.74 17.53
CA THR A 112 -16.28 4.40 16.98
C THR A 112 -16.80 3.71 15.71
N LEU A 113 -15.94 3.36 14.79
CA LEU A 113 -16.31 2.60 13.57
C LEU A 113 -16.99 1.27 13.95
N ARG A 114 -16.42 0.56 14.92
CA ARG A 114 -16.98 -0.70 15.43
C ARG A 114 -18.33 -0.50 16.14
N SER A 115 -18.41 0.43 17.09
CA SER A 115 -19.62 0.64 17.90
C SER A 115 -20.81 1.15 17.09
N LYS A 116 -20.58 1.99 16.09
CA LYS A 116 -21.61 2.48 15.18
C LYS A 116 -21.99 1.47 14.09
N GLY A 117 -21.22 0.40 13.93
CA GLY A 117 -21.41 -0.56 12.85
C GLY A 117 -21.34 0.08 11.46
N ASN A 118 -20.44 1.08 11.27
CA ASN A 118 -20.32 1.81 10.03
C ASN A 118 -19.47 1.09 8.98
N VAL A 119 -18.67 0.11 9.43
CA VAL A 119 -17.84 -0.73 8.58
C VAL A 119 -17.88 -2.18 9.09
N ASP A 120 -17.68 -3.13 8.19
CA ASP A 120 -17.59 -4.56 8.50
C ASP A 120 -16.14 -5.00 8.79
N GLY A 121 -15.17 -4.19 8.36
CA GLY A 121 -13.75 -4.39 8.60
C GLY A 121 -12.93 -3.20 8.15
N VAL A 122 -11.62 -3.23 8.42
CA VAL A 122 -10.71 -2.14 8.09
C VAL A 122 -9.41 -2.65 7.46
N ILE A 123 -8.76 -1.82 6.63
CA ILE A 123 -7.37 -2.01 6.24
C ILE A 123 -6.51 -1.04 7.04
N LEU A 124 -5.48 -1.59 7.71
CA LEU A 124 -4.50 -0.86 8.47
C LEU A 124 -3.28 -0.59 7.58
N HIS A 125 -2.91 0.68 7.45
CA HIS A 125 -1.79 1.12 6.62
C HIS A 125 -0.56 1.48 7.44
N ALA A 126 0.61 1.43 6.79
CA ALA A 126 1.90 1.87 7.31
C ALA A 126 2.18 1.38 8.74
N PRO A 127 2.22 0.05 8.96
CA PRO A 127 2.41 -0.50 10.30
C PRO A 127 3.80 -0.15 10.86
N ARG A 128 3.84 0.07 12.18
CA ARG A 128 5.06 0.23 12.97
C ARG A 128 5.68 -1.13 13.29
N LEU A 129 6.93 -1.14 13.77
CA LEU A 129 7.63 -2.37 14.19
C LEU A 129 6.82 -3.18 15.21
N ASP A 130 6.31 -2.52 16.24
CA ASP A 130 5.38 -3.07 17.23
C ASP A 130 4.12 -2.18 17.22
N ASP A 131 3.13 -2.59 16.43
CA ASP A 131 1.99 -1.73 16.12
C ASP A 131 0.84 -1.96 17.10
N PRO A 132 0.51 -0.99 17.98
CA PRO A 132 -0.53 -1.13 18.99
C PRO A 132 -1.95 -1.26 18.41
N ARG A 133 -2.15 -0.89 17.14
CA ARG A 133 -3.44 -1.00 16.46
C ARG A 133 -3.83 -2.45 16.21
N ILE A 134 -2.87 -3.37 16.06
CA ILE A 134 -3.13 -4.80 15.83
C ILE A 134 -3.84 -5.45 17.04
N PRO A 135 -3.30 -5.39 18.27
CA PRO A 135 -4.00 -5.93 19.44
C PRO A 135 -5.33 -5.19 19.71
N LEU A 136 -5.39 -3.87 19.48
CA LEU A 136 -6.63 -3.09 19.61
C LEU A 136 -7.74 -3.63 18.70
N LEU A 137 -7.46 -3.79 17.40
CA LEU A 137 -8.46 -4.26 16.42
C LEU A 137 -8.97 -5.67 16.76
N ARG A 138 -8.09 -6.52 17.29
CA ARG A 138 -8.50 -7.84 17.80
C ARG A 138 -9.38 -7.73 19.05
N GLU A 139 -9.00 -6.89 20.02
CA GLU A 139 -9.77 -6.66 21.27
C GLU A 139 -11.20 -6.24 20.95
N ILE A 140 -11.37 -5.27 20.05
CA ILE A 140 -12.71 -4.77 19.68
C ILE A 140 -13.46 -5.69 18.70
N GLY A 141 -12.83 -6.76 18.24
CA GLY A 141 -13.43 -7.73 17.30
C GLY A 141 -13.79 -7.12 15.94
N LEU A 142 -12.99 -6.19 15.44
CA LEU A 142 -13.14 -5.61 14.10
C LEU A 142 -12.25 -6.36 13.12
N PRO A 143 -12.79 -7.06 12.10
CA PRO A 143 -11.99 -7.71 11.07
C PRO A 143 -11.03 -6.73 10.41
N PHE A 144 -9.76 -7.15 10.22
CA PHE A 144 -8.77 -6.28 9.59
C PHE A 144 -7.71 -7.03 8.82
N VAL A 145 -7.10 -6.36 7.86
CA VAL A 145 -5.90 -6.77 7.13
C VAL A 145 -4.87 -5.64 7.22
N VAL A 146 -3.61 -6.00 7.43
CA VAL A 146 -2.52 -5.02 7.45
C VAL A 146 -1.87 -4.94 6.07
N HIS A 147 -1.78 -3.74 5.51
CA HIS A 147 -0.94 -3.45 4.36
C HIS A 147 0.48 -3.16 4.85
N GLY A 148 1.36 -4.14 4.71
CA GLY A 148 2.66 -4.23 5.33
C GLY A 148 2.70 -5.30 6.43
N ARG A 149 3.76 -5.31 7.22
CA ARG A 149 3.92 -6.16 8.41
C ARG A 149 4.37 -5.35 9.61
N SER A 150 4.02 -5.83 10.80
CA SER A 150 4.56 -5.40 12.10
C SER A 150 5.38 -6.56 12.65
N THR A 151 6.69 -6.51 12.47
CA THR A 151 7.60 -7.64 12.77
C THR A 151 7.69 -7.93 14.27
N GLY A 152 7.45 -6.93 15.13
CA GLY A 152 7.43 -7.06 16.59
C GLY A 152 6.13 -7.64 17.14
N SER A 153 5.06 -7.72 16.35
CA SER A 153 3.77 -8.24 16.84
C SER A 153 3.84 -9.75 17.06
N ALA A 154 3.61 -10.19 18.30
CA ALA A 154 3.48 -11.61 18.65
C ALA A 154 2.11 -12.20 18.30
N THR A 155 1.15 -11.37 17.98
CA THR A 155 -0.24 -11.74 17.72
C THR A 155 -0.43 -12.11 16.25
N PRO A 156 -0.96 -13.30 15.89
CA PRO A 156 -1.29 -13.62 14.50
C PRO A 156 -2.35 -12.67 13.93
N TYR A 157 -2.14 -12.15 12.73
CA TYR A 157 -3.05 -11.26 12.03
C TYR A 157 -2.89 -11.40 10.50
N ALA A 158 -3.90 -11.01 9.75
CA ALA A 158 -3.86 -11.04 8.29
C ALA A 158 -3.05 -9.87 7.72
N TRP A 159 -2.19 -10.14 6.73
CA TRP A 159 -1.36 -9.12 6.12
C TRP A 159 -1.01 -9.40 4.66
N VAL A 160 -0.81 -8.34 3.89
CA VAL A 160 -0.17 -8.37 2.57
C VAL A 160 1.02 -7.40 2.59
N ASP A 161 2.18 -7.87 2.15
CA ASP A 161 3.42 -7.08 2.22
C ASP A 161 4.37 -7.45 1.08
N VAL A 162 5.28 -6.53 0.76
CA VAL A 162 6.39 -6.76 -0.15
C VAL A 162 7.61 -7.24 0.62
N ASN A 163 8.41 -8.13 0.04
CA ASN A 163 9.67 -8.57 0.62
C ASN A 163 10.74 -7.46 0.56
N ASN A 164 10.50 -6.41 1.37
CA ASN A 164 11.31 -5.20 1.42
C ASN A 164 12.79 -5.47 1.73
N ARG A 165 13.09 -6.42 2.64
CA ARG A 165 14.47 -6.79 2.99
C ARG A 165 15.18 -7.37 1.77
N ARG A 166 14.59 -8.37 1.12
CA ARG A 166 15.19 -9.03 -0.05
C ARG A 166 15.33 -8.07 -1.24
N ALA A 167 14.33 -7.22 -1.47
CA ALA A 167 14.36 -6.21 -2.54
C ALA A 167 15.58 -5.28 -2.39
N PHE A 168 15.79 -4.72 -1.20
CA PHE A 168 16.89 -3.81 -0.94
C PHE A 168 18.24 -4.51 -0.83
N GLN A 169 18.27 -5.75 -0.35
CA GLN A 169 19.47 -6.58 -0.40
C GLN A 169 19.92 -6.79 -1.85
N ARG A 170 19.03 -7.28 -2.74
CA ARG A 170 19.35 -7.50 -4.17
C ARG A 170 19.76 -6.23 -4.88
N ALA A 171 19.08 -5.11 -4.63
CA ALA A 171 19.44 -3.82 -5.21
C ALA A 171 20.84 -3.37 -4.80
N THR A 172 21.19 -3.56 -3.53
CA THR A 172 22.51 -3.20 -3.00
C THR A 172 23.58 -4.14 -3.56
N GLU A 173 23.33 -5.46 -3.62
CA GLU A 173 24.21 -6.45 -4.23
C GLU A 173 24.50 -6.09 -5.69
N PHE A 174 23.49 -5.69 -6.45
CA PHE A 174 23.64 -5.28 -7.84
C PHE A 174 24.58 -4.05 -7.98
N LEU A 175 24.43 -3.03 -7.12
CA LEU A 175 25.34 -1.88 -7.11
C LEU A 175 26.78 -2.28 -6.73
N LEU A 176 26.91 -3.19 -5.77
CA LEU A 176 28.23 -3.72 -5.36
C LEU A 176 28.90 -4.52 -6.49
N ASP A 177 28.12 -5.27 -7.29
CA ASP A 177 28.60 -6.02 -8.47
C ASP A 177 29.05 -5.07 -9.60
N LEU A 178 28.44 -3.88 -9.72
CA LEU A 178 28.89 -2.80 -10.60
C LEU A 178 30.15 -2.06 -10.09
N GLY A 179 30.68 -2.44 -8.93
CA GLY A 179 31.90 -1.89 -8.34
C GLY A 179 31.68 -0.75 -7.37
N HIS A 180 30.45 -0.30 -7.13
CA HIS A 180 30.17 0.73 -6.14
C HIS A 180 30.50 0.25 -4.72
N ARG A 181 31.11 1.14 -3.92
CA ARG A 181 31.47 0.85 -2.51
C ARG A 181 30.82 1.85 -1.55
N ARG A 182 30.65 3.09 -2.01
CA ARG A 182 29.95 4.15 -1.27
C ARG A 182 28.56 4.31 -1.87
N ILE A 183 27.58 3.68 -1.24
CA ILE A 183 26.20 3.64 -1.68
C ILE A 183 25.35 4.37 -0.64
N ALA A 184 24.62 5.39 -1.05
CA ALA A 184 23.72 6.13 -0.17
C ALA A 184 22.35 5.43 -0.11
N LEU A 185 21.80 5.29 1.10
CA LEU A 185 20.43 4.83 1.34
C LEU A 185 19.54 6.03 1.68
N VAL A 186 18.66 6.40 0.73
CA VAL A 186 17.62 7.42 0.93
C VAL A 186 16.34 6.70 1.33
N ASN A 187 16.19 6.46 2.64
CA ASN A 187 15.13 5.62 3.20
C ASN A 187 13.90 6.43 3.65
N GLY A 188 12.76 5.73 3.77
CA GLY A 188 11.57 6.23 4.44
C GLY A 188 11.74 6.31 5.96
N LEU A 189 10.70 6.79 6.64
CA LEU A 189 10.71 6.95 8.10
C LEU A 189 10.85 5.59 8.80
N GLU A 190 11.93 5.40 9.55
CA GLU A 190 12.32 4.12 10.16
C GLU A 190 11.56 3.77 11.46
N PHE A 191 10.53 4.53 11.82
CA PHE A 191 9.53 4.05 12.75
C PHE A 191 8.52 3.10 12.09
N MET A 192 8.47 3.09 10.74
CA MET A 192 7.66 2.16 9.94
C MET A 192 8.46 0.88 9.65
N ASP A 193 7.82 -0.26 9.83
CA ASP A 193 8.48 -1.56 9.74
C ASP A 193 9.10 -1.85 8.35
N PHE A 194 8.45 -1.43 7.26
CA PHE A 194 8.99 -1.61 5.91
C PHE A 194 10.36 -0.92 5.73
N ALA A 195 10.52 0.28 6.30
CA ALA A 195 11.76 1.05 6.17
C ALA A 195 12.91 0.39 6.96
N ILE A 196 12.62 -0.14 8.15
CA ILE A 196 13.60 -0.94 8.92
C ILE A 196 14.05 -2.15 8.12
N ARG A 197 13.12 -2.86 7.46
CA ARG A 197 13.47 -4.04 6.64
C ARG A 197 14.27 -3.69 5.40
N ARG A 198 13.99 -2.56 4.75
CA ARG A 198 14.78 -2.02 3.64
C ARG A 198 16.21 -1.74 4.08
N ARG A 199 16.37 -1.01 5.19
CA ARG A 199 17.68 -0.78 5.79
C ARG A 199 18.40 -2.07 6.15
N THR A 200 17.70 -3.03 6.75
CA THR A 200 18.30 -4.33 7.08
C THR A 200 18.84 -5.04 5.84
N GLY A 201 18.07 -5.08 4.73
CA GLY A 201 18.54 -5.67 3.48
C GLY A 201 19.77 -4.97 2.89
N TYR A 202 19.80 -3.64 2.94
CA TYR A 202 20.97 -2.85 2.54
C TYR A 202 22.20 -3.20 3.40
N LEU A 203 22.05 -3.26 4.72
CA LEU A 203 23.14 -3.61 5.64
C LEU A 203 23.64 -5.04 5.45
N ASP A 204 22.75 -5.99 5.24
CA ASP A 204 23.07 -7.41 4.96
C ASP A 204 23.99 -7.53 3.72
N ALA A 205 23.66 -6.81 2.65
CA ALA A 205 24.45 -6.83 1.42
C ALA A 205 25.85 -6.22 1.61
N LEU A 206 25.97 -5.10 2.35
CA LEU A 206 27.25 -4.51 2.68
C LEU A 206 28.10 -5.46 3.53
N ALA A 207 27.51 -6.05 4.55
CA ALA A 207 28.17 -7.00 5.46
C ALA A 207 28.70 -8.23 4.70
N ALA A 208 27.93 -8.78 3.75
CA ALA A 208 28.34 -9.90 2.90
C ALA A 208 29.58 -9.61 2.04
N ARG A 209 29.87 -8.33 1.80
CA ARG A 209 31.07 -7.88 1.06
C ARG A 209 32.16 -7.28 1.97
N GLY A 210 32.01 -7.40 3.30
CA GLY A 210 32.97 -6.86 4.27
C GLY A 210 33.05 -5.34 4.28
N ILE A 211 32.01 -4.63 3.85
CA ILE A 211 31.95 -3.17 3.82
C ILE A 211 31.25 -2.68 5.09
N ALA A 212 31.97 -1.87 5.87
CA ALA A 212 31.37 -1.22 7.04
C ALA A 212 30.34 -0.17 6.60
N PRO A 213 29.14 -0.13 7.23
CA PRO A 213 28.15 0.88 6.91
C PRO A 213 28.63 2.27 7.37
N ASP A 214 28.38 3.29 6.54
CA ASP A 214 28.62 4.69 6.86
C ASP A 214 27.29 5.37 7.24
N PRO A 215 27.08 5.76 8.54
CA PRO A 215 25.85 6.42 8.95
C PRO A 215 25.57 7.74 8.19
N ALA A 216 26.59 8.41 7.67
CA ALA A 216 26.43 9.65 6.91
C ALA A 216 25.78 9.42 5.52
N LEU A 217 25.76 8.17 5.05
CA LEU A 217 25.13 7.74 3.81
C LEU A 217 23.72 7.15 4.00
N MET A 218 23.20 7.15 5.21
CA MET A 218 21.85 6.63 5.50
C MET A 218 20.94 7.74 6.03
N THR A 219 19.71 7.78 5.53
CA THR A 219 18.70 8.74 5.98
C THR A 219 17.38 8.05 6.31
N SER A 220 16.60 8.70 7.19
CA SER A 220 15.26 8.28 7.57
C SER A 220 14.35 9.51 7.54
N GLU A 221 13.69 9.73 6.38
CA GLU A 221 12.87 10.92 6.15
C GLU A 221 11.62 10.57 5.33
N GLU A 222 10.65 11.50 5.23
CA GLU A 222 9.52 11.33 4.32
C GLU A 222 10.00 11.20 2.87
N MET A 223 9.42 10.27 2.13
CA MET A 223 9.80 9.95 0.75
C MET A 223 9.20 10.96 -0.25
N THR A 224 9.51 12.24 -0.07
CA THR A 224 9.13 13.32 -0.98
C THR A 224 10.24 13.64 -1.98
N GLU A 225 9.88 14.30 -3.07
CA GLU A 225 10.86 14.78 -4.07
C GLU A 225 11.81 15.80 -3.43
N ILE A 226 11.28 16.73 -2.63
CA ILE A 226 12.05 17.75 -1.93
C ILE A 226 13.07 17.13 -0.98
N SER A 227 12.68 16.12 -0.20
CA SER A 227 13.59 15.39 0.70
C SER A 227 14.67 14.68 -0.10
N GLY A 228 14.31 13.98 -1.17
CA GLY A 228 15.26 13.31 -2.07
C GLY A 228 16.29 14.26 -2.66
N HIS A 229 15.86 15.43 -3.14
CA HIS A 229 16.74 16.47 -3.65
C HIS A 229 17.69 17.00 -2.57
N ARG A 230 17.18 17.41 -1.43
CA ARG A 230 17.98 17.95 -0.33
C ARG A 230 19.02 16.95 0.19
N ILE A 231 18.64 15.67 0.31
CA ILE A 231 19.52 14.58 0.73
C ILE A 231 20.59 14.35 -0.35
N GLY A 232 20.22 14.24 -1.62
CA GLY A 232 21.13 14.06 -2.74
C GLY A 232 22.15 15.19 -2.84
N ALA A 233 21.70 16.44 -2.79
CA ALA A 233 22.56 17.62 -2.84
C ALA A 233 23.56 17.65 -1.68
N ARG A 234 23.11 17.34 -0.46
CA ARG A 234 23.98 17.27 0.74
C ARG A 234 25.02 16.15 0.62
N MET A 235 24.64 14.97 0.18
CA MET A 235 25.56 13.83 0.10
C MET A 235 26.56 13.98 -1.04
N LEU A 236 26.14 14.52 -2.17
CA LEU A 236 27.04 14.84 -3.30
C LEU A 236 28.01 16.00 -2.99
N ALA A 237 27.74 16.80 -1.95
CA ALA A 237 28.65 17.87 -1.50
C ALA A 237 29.75 17.39 -0.54
N GLN A 238 29.75 16.13 -0.13
CA GLN A 238 30.77 15.58 0.76
C GLN A 238 32.13 15.52 0.04
N PRO A 239 33.25 15.58 0.77
CA PRO A 239 34.59 15.43 0.19
C PRO A 239 34.78 14.09 -0.54
N ASP A 240 34.15 13.02 -0.05
CA ASP A 240 34.10 11.70 -0.62
C ASP A 240 32.63 11.31 -0.83
N PRO A 241 31.99 11.74 -1.96
CA PRO A 241 30.59 11.56 -2.17
C PRO A 241 30.22 10.09 -2.50
N PRO A 242 28.96 9.67 -2.29
CA PRO A 242 28.51 8.38 -2.77
C PRO A 242 28.52 8.33 -4.30
N THR A 243 28.89 7.18 -4.86
CA THR A 243 28.84 6.93 -6.30
C THR A 243 27.53 6.28 -6.75
N ALA A 244 26.71 5.88 -5.78
CA ALA A 244 25.37 5.32 -6.05
C ALA A 244 24.38 5.70 -4.95
N PHE A 245 23.12 5.80 -5.32
CA PHE A 245 21.98 6.02 -4.44
C PHE A 245 20.97 4.87 -4.58
N LEU A 246 20.50 4.37 -3.44
CA LEU A 246 19.34 3.48 -3.32
C LEU A 246 18.21 4.25 -2.66
N ALA A 247 17.21 4.63 -3.45
CA ALA A 247 16.08 5.44 -3.00
C ALA A 247 14.84 4.59 -2.76
N SER A 248 14.19 4.81 -1.62
CA SER A 248 13.02 4.02 -1.17
C SER A 248 11.73 4.30 -1.93
N SER A 249 11.70 5.25 -2.85
CA SER A 249 10.57 5.48 -3.76
C SER A 249 11.05 6.14 -5.06
N MET A 250 10.22 6.02 -6.10
CA MET A 250 10.44 6.77 -7.34
C MET A 250 10.45 8.29 -7.07
N ILE A 251 9.58 8.78 -6.22
CA ILE A 251 9.44 10.22 -5.91
C ILE A 251 10.72 10.78 -5.31
N SER A 252 11.29 10.10 -4.29
CA SER A 252 12.57 10.52 -3.71
C SER A 252 13.74 10.34 -4.70
N GLY A 253 13.67 9.31 -5.57
CA GLY A 253 14.63 9.09 -6.65
C GLY A 253 14.65 10.23 -7.68
N MET A 254 13.49 10.82 -8.00
CA MET A 254 13.40 12.02 -8.86
C MET A 254 14.11 13.20 -8.23
N GLY A 255 13.97 13.42 -6.92
CA GLY A 255 14.69 14.45 -6.20
C GLY A 255 16.21 14.23 -6.22
N VAL A 256 16.66 12.98 -6.00
CA VAL A 256 18.09 12.63 -6.11
C VAL A 256 18.60 12.89 -7.52
N ARG A 257 17.87 12.50 -8.56
CA ARG A 257 18.21 12.79 -9.95
C ARG A 257 18.40 14.28 -10.19
N ARG A 258 17.48 15.11 -9.74
CA ARG A 258 17.59 16.58 -9.86
C ARG A 258 18.87 17.11 -9.20
N ALA A 259 19.22 16.62 -8.01
CA ALA A 259 20.46 17.01 -7.34
C ALA A 259 21.73 16.59 -8.11
N ILE A 260 21.70 15.45 -8.80
CA ILE A 260 22.77 14.99 -9.70
C ILE A 260 22.91 15.93 -10.89
N GLU A 261 21.80 16.25 -11.58
CA GLU A 261 21.75 17.09 -12.77
C GLU A 261 22.17 18.54 -12.48
N GLU A 262 21.75 19.12 -11.34
CA GLU A 262 22.15 20.46 -10.89
C GLU A 262 23.68 20.60 -10.66
N ARG A 263 24.39 19.49 -10.46
CA ARG A 263 25.86 19.46 -10.38
C ARG A 263 26.54 19.21 -11.71
N GLY A 264 25.78 19.13 -12.81
CA GLY A 264 26.29 18.79 -14.12
C GLY A 264 26.72 17.33 -14.28
N LEU A 265 26.33 16.46 -13.32
CA LEU A 265 26.59 15.03 -13.37
C LEU A 265 25.49 14.32 -14.15
N VAL A 266 25.81 13.16 -14.71
CA VAL A 266 24.88 12.34 -15.50
C VAL A 266 24.53 11.07 -14.72
N MET A 267 23.25 10.90 -14.41
CA MET A 267 22.73 9.68 -13.82
C MET A 267 22.99 8.46 -14.71
N GLY A 268 23.46 7.37 -14.13
CA GLY A 268 23.82 6.12 -14.83
C GLY A 268 25.25 6.11 -15.39
N ARG A 269 25.89 7.27 -15.53
CA ARG A 269 27.30 7.39 -15.95
C ARG A 269 28.21 7.80 -14.80
N ASP A 270 27.89 8.91 -14.14
CA ASP A 270 28.73 9.49 -13.08
C ASP A 270 28.23 9.06 -11.70
N VAL A 271 26.92 8.89 -11.54
CA VAL A 271 26.26 8.45 -10.31
C VAL A 271 25.14 7.49 -10.66
N SER A 272 25.14 6.31 -10.06
CA SER A 272 24.07 5.33 -10.22
C SER A 272 22.90 5.61 -9.27
N VAL A 273 21.67 5.33 -9.72
CA VAL A 273 20.46 5.44 -8.89
C VAL A 273 19.59 4.19 -9.07
N ILE A 274 19.23 3.55 -7.95
CA ILE A 274 18.18 2.53 -7.93
C ILE A 274 17.02 3.07 -7.11
N ILE A 275 15.80 2.80 -7.54
CA ILE A 275 14.56 3.16 -6.82
C ILE A 275 13.78 1.92 -6.40
N HIS A 276 12.87 2.08 -5.45
CA HIS A 276 11.71 1.19 -5.34
C HIS A 276 10.59 1.74 -6.21
N ASP A 277 10.07 0.89 -7.11
CA ASP A 277 8.98 1.21 -8.04
C ASP A 277 7.73 0.45 -7.61
N ASP A 278 6.72 1.19 -7.15
CA ASP A 278 5.42 0.67 -6.72
C ASP A 278 4.47 0.39 -7.91
N ASP A 279 4.97 0.46 -9.15
CA ASP A 279 4.23 0.31 -10.41
C ASP A 279 3.01 1.24 -10.50
N LEU A 280 3.25 2.52 -10.19
CA LEU A 280 2.19 3.52 -10.14
C LEU A 280 1.50 3.72 -11.49
N SER A 281 0.18 3.75 -11.50
CA SER A 281 -0.61 3.92 -12.73
C SER A 281 -0.44 5.31 -13.36
N TYR A 282 -0.23 6.32 -12.54
CA TYR A 282 -0.11 7.72 -12.95
C TYR A 282 1.34 8.14 -13.26
N MET A 283 2.34 7.43 -12.72
CA MET A 283 3.74 7.79 -12.83
C MET A 283 4.54 6.56 -13.24
N LYS A 284 4.93 6.50 -14.51
CA LYS A 284 5.64 5.34 -15.06
C LYS A 284 7.16 5.52 -15.05
N ASN A 285 7.86 4.43 -14.83
CA ASN A 285 9.32 4.35 -14.91
C ASN A 285 9.82 4.21 -16.36
N GLY A 286 9.37 5.08 -17.27
CA GLY A 286 9.59 4.97 -18.71
C GLY A 286 8.57 4.07 -19.41
N GLU A 287 8.68 3.97 -20.73
CA GLU A 287 7.81 3.12 -21.55
C GLU A 287 8.52 1.80 -21.89
N ASP A 288 9.20 1.72 -23.04
CA ASP A 288 9.88 0.49 -23.48
C ASP A 288 11.17 0.21 -22.69
N VAL A 289 11.91 1.26 -22.35
CA VAL A 289 13.14 1.16 -21.55
C VAL A 289 12.95 1.92 -20.24
N PRO A 290 13.12 1.26 -19.09
CA PRO A 290 13.00 1.92 -17.80
C PRO A 290 14.03 3.05 -17.63
N ILE A 291 13.60 4.20 -17.10
CA ILE A 291 14.48 5.31 -16.74
C ILE A 291 15.38 4.89 -15.59
N TYR A 292 14.78 4.34 -14.56
CA TYR A 292 15.50 3.88 -13.37
C TYR A 292 15.62 2.36 -13.36
N THR A 293 16.78 1.87 -12.95
CA THR A 293 16.87 0.53 -12.37
C THR A 293 16.06 0.51 -11.09
N ALA A 294 15.22 -0.49 -10.92
CA ALA A 294 14.24 -0.50 -9.84
C ALA A 294 14.01 -1.88 -9.24
N THR A 295 13.72 -1.93 -7.95
CA THR A 295 12.99 -3.04 -7.35
C THR A 295 11.50 -2.79 -7.52
N ARG A 296 10.80 -3.59 -8.31
CA ARG A 296 9.43 -3.32 -8.74
C ARG A 296 8.42 -4.28 -8.13
N SER A 297 7.35 -3.74 -7.58
CA SER A 297 6.18 -4.49 -7.13
C SER A 297 4.92 -3.64 -7.32
N SER A 298 3.75 -4.28 -7.57
CA SER A 298 2.52 -3.52 -7.80
C SER A 298 1.77 -3.26 -6.49
N VAL A 299 1.71 -2.02 -6.07
CA VAL A 299 0.91 -1.60 -4.91
C VAL A 299 -0.59 -1.72 -5.18
N ARG A 300 -1.03 -1.58 -6.44
CA ARG A 300 -2.42 -1.81 -6.85
C ARG A 300 -2.83 -3.26 -6.63
N GLU A 301 -1.96 -4.19 -6.99
CA GLU A 301 -2.18 -5.62 -6.75
C GLU A 301 -2.23 -5.93 -5.24
N ALA A 302 -1.36 -5.30 -4.44
CA ALA A 302 -1.42 -5.41 -2.98
C ALA A 302 -2.78 -4.93 -2.43
N GLY A 303 -3.33 -3.84 -2.96
CA GLY A 303 -4.67 -3.34 -2.61
C GLY A 303 -5.77 -4.33 -2.94
N ARG A 304 -5.75 -4.92 -4.14
CA ARG A 304 -6.69 -5.95 -4.57
C ARG A 304 -6.66 -7.17 -3.64
N ILE A 305 -5.47 -7.68 -3.35
CA ILE A 305 -5.27 -8.84 -2.48
C ILE A 305 -5.75 -8.53 -1.05
N ALA A 306 -5.39 -7.36 -0.50
CA ALA A 306 -5.80 -6.96 0.85
C ALA A 306 -7.33 -6.90 0.97
N ALA A 307 -8.01 -6.36 -0.03
CA ALA A 307 -9.47 -6.29 -0.07
C ALA A 307 -10.10 -7.69 -0.15
N GLU A 308 -9.59 -8.57 -1.01
CA GLU A 308 -10.08 -9.96 -1.10
C GLU A 308 -9.91 -10.72 0.22
N MET A 309 -8.74 -10.59 0.85
CA MET A 309 -8.47 -11.19 2.16
C MET A 309 -9.43 -10.67 3.22
N LEU A 310 -9.67 -9.36 3.27
CA LEU A 310 -10.57 -8.75 4.25
C LEU A 310 -12.01 -9.20 4.05
N LEU A 311 -12.52 -9.21 2.81
CA LEU A 311 -13.86 -9.70 2.52
C LEU A 311 -14.01 -11.19 2.87
N GLY A 312 -12.97 -12.00 2.66
CA GLY A 312 -12.91 -13.40 3.12
C GLY A 312 -13.04 -13.53 4.64
N LEU A 313 -12.31 -12.71 5.41
CA LEU A 313 -12.39 -12.68 6.88
C LEU A 313 -13.77 -12.25 7.38
N ILE A 314 -14.37 -11.27 6.71
CA ILE A 314 -15.76 -10.81 7.03
C ILE A 314 -16.78 -11.92 6.74
N ALA A 315 -16.60 -12.65 5.64
CA ALA A 315 -17.53 -13.73 5.25
C ALA A 315 -17.44 -14.97 6.15
N ALA A 316 -16.23 -15.31 6.61
CA ALA A 316 -15.96 -16.49 7.44
C ALA A 316 -15.14 -16.11 8.70
N PRO A 317 -15.83 -15.57 9.74
CA PRO A 317 -15.18 -15.21 11.00
C PRO A 317 -14.53 -16.43 11.68
N GLY A 318 -13.36 -16.23 12.28
CA GLY A 318 -12.66 -17.26 13.07
C GLY A 318 -11.73 -18.16 12.27
N GLN A 319 -11.59 -17.95 10.98
CA GLN A 319 -10.53 -18.62 10.18
C GLN A 319 -9.13 -18.15 10.58
N GLU A 320 -8.13 -18.97 10.29
CA GLU A 320 -6.72 -18.57 10.46
C GLU A 320 -6.43 -17.32 9.61
N PRO A 321 -5.76 -16.29 10.18
CA PRO A 321 -5.47 -15.08 9.46
C PRO A 321 -4.58 -15.34 8.23
N PRO A 322 -5.06 -15.09 7.00
CA PRO A 322 -4.26 -15.29 5.80
C PRO A 322 -3.13 -14.27 5.70
N HIS A 323 -2.05 -14.65 5.01
CA HIS A 323 -0.96 -13.71 4.74
C HIS A 323 -0.42 -13.89 3.32
N ARG A 324 0.07 -12.80 2.73
CA ARG A 324 0.65 -12.79 1.40
C ARG A 324 1.93 -11.96 1.38
N LEU A 325 3.04 -12.61 1.03
CA LEU A 325 4.30 -11.93 0.74
C LEU A 325 4.48 -11.82 -0.78
N LEU A 326 4.62 -10.59 -1.26
CA LEU A 326 4.90 -10.28 -2.65
C LEU A 326 6.42 -10.11 -2.83
N GLU A 327 6.97 -10.66 -3.88
CA GLU A 327 8.36 -10.41 -4.25
C GLU A 327 8.45 -9.18 -5.17
N ALA A 328 9.56 -8.44 -5.07
CA ALA A 328 9.86 -7.34 -5.97
C ALA A 328 10.91 -7.80 -6.99
N ASP A 329 10.63 -7.57 -8.27
CA ASP A 329 11.56 -7.87 -9.35
C ASP A 329 12.62 -6.77 -9.48
N LEU A 330 13.87 -7.15 -9.78
CA LEU A 330 14.90 -6.19 -10.14
C LEU A 330 14.82 -5.94 -11.66
N ILE A 331 14.40 -4.74 -12.02
CA ILE A 331 14.27 -4.28 -13.41
C ILE A 331 15.43 -3.35 -13.71
N ILE A 332 16.20 -3.66 -14.75
CA ILE A 332 17.35 -2.85 -15.14
C ILE A 332 16.91 -1.72 -16.05
N GLY A 333 17.30 -0.51 -15.69
CA GLY A 333 17.06 0.73 -16.44
C GLY A 333 18.36 1.49 -16.76
N GLN A 334 18.19 2.71 -17.25
CA GLN A 334 19.31 3.55 -17.70
C GLN A 334 20.05 4.25 -16.56
N SER A 335 19.53 4.20 -15.33
CA SER A 335 20.05 4.96 -14.19
C SER A 335 21.26 4.33 -13.48
N THR A 336 21.74 3.19 -13.95
CA THR A 336 22.88 2.47 -13.33
C THR A 336 23.94 2.14 -14.34
N GLY A 337 25.21 2.25 -13.92
CA GLY A 337 26.39 1.90 -14.70
C GLY A 337 27.54 1.46 -13.77
N PRO A 338 28.69 1.10 -14.30
CA PRO A 338 29.87 0.78 -13.50
C PRO A 338 30.30 1.94 -12.60
N ALA A 339 30.81 1.61 -11.42
CA ALA A 339 31.36 2.64 -10.52
C ALA A 339 32.47 3.45 -11.24
N PRO A 340 32.51 4.80 -11.08
CA PRO A 340 33.56 5.63 -11.65
C PRO A 340 34.94 5.18 -11.19
N THR A 341 35.90 5.12 -12.12
CA THR A 341 37.30 4.67 -11.86
C THR A 341 38.22 5.78 -11.43
N GLY A 342 37.74 7.04 -11.37
CA GLY A 342 38.51 8.24 -10.98
C GLY A 342 37.90 8.98 -9.80
N PRO A 343 38.63 10.01 -9.28
CA PRO A 343 38.03 10.88 -8.27
C PRO A 343 36.77 11.52 -8.83
N ALA A 344 35.76 11.68 -7.99
CA ALA A 344 34.51 12.34 -8.38
C ALA A 344 34.82 13.69 -9.05
N PRO A 345 34.15 14.04 -10.17
CA PRO A 345 34.31 15.36 -10.78
C PRO A 345 33.93 16.44 -9.74
N ARG A 346 34.82 17.45 -9.59
CA ARG A 346 34.69 18.55 -8.63
C ARG A 346 33.59 19.52 -9.05
#